data_206e85b9c06a8144c8498e9b39bacb5e
#
_entry.id   206e85b9c06a8144c8498e9b39bacb5e
#
_cell.length_a   1.000
_cell.length_b   1.000
_cell.length_c   1.000
_cell.angle_alpha   90.00
_cell.angle_beta   90.00
_cell.angle_gamma   90.00
#
_symmetry.space_group_name_H-M   'P 1'
#
loop_
_entity.id
_entity.type
_entity.pdbx_description
1 polymer ?
#
loop_
_entity_poly.entity_id
_entity_poly.type
_entity_poly.pdbx_seq_one_letter_code
_entity_poly.pdbx_strand_id
1 'polypeptide(L)'
;MNKFTKQCVAAFASLAMAGTLCVAGAVVANNVAFANGNAQTAAKPAPWSEAGKKMKGTITIHKKDDTTKNGVKDAEFTIKKVTSIKTGNDTNGLNVDLTSVDGWTKLAEKVKQLNTSPLDETKLTTADVTDGVKKTDASGDAKFTNLDLGLYLVKETKLPKGYTSDVVPFFMTVPEITREGNATNNTYTYDVQVTPKNHNVSNAISKTADTKNMVGVGDVLPYTIDATPNKTKATNLKDGKATDLTADDLKQYAIFDDALTAAYSNPTAEAVTEVKVDGVTDALKKGTGADDKTNDYYVTTAGTPGDNTRTRISVVFLKKGLEKIVAQLNAVTNPQNQPKVHVTFKFTIAAAVPTGNDNKLMNKYGFIPGGKDDENHNPIVPETHTDNEFRKFHIFKYDGAKGKDDANAKLKDAKFKVFAGATGDTNTDSAALAVAQKCADDPTAQDACKTALTGFGEKSTDVNGVTPDYVAKVGQKFYIVETAAPNGYARSTKVYEVTLESAAKNAAVQVVDIANVPTKDNGSWFNLPKTGAAGVIIFALAGMCLVAVGMFIFLRNRKKDEEQQAA
;
A
#
# COMPACT_ATOMS: atom_id res chain seq x y z
N MET A 1 26.27 -17.91 -57.92
CA MET A 1 25.34 -18.11 -56.77
C MET A 1 23.91 -18.16 -57.33
N ASN A 2 23.25 -19.29 -57.19
CA ASN A 2 21.92 -19.52 -57.75
C ASN A 2 20.86 -18.57 -57.13
N LYS A 3 19.85 -18.18 -57.91
CA LYS A 3 18.70 -17.37 -57.45
C LYS A 3 18.07 -17.91 -56.17
N PHE A 4 18.11 -19.21 -55.98
CA PHE A 4 17.62 -19.92 -54.80
C PHE A 4 18.38 -19.54 -53.52
N THR A 5 19.72 -19.42 -53.60
CA THR A 5 20.58 -19.03 -52.46
C THR A 5 20.34 -17.57 -52.05
N LYS A 6 20.02 -16.68 -53.00
CA LYS A 6 19.69 -15.28 -52.73
C LYS A 6 18.33 -15.11 -52.06
N GLN A 7 17.32 -15.94 -52.43
CA GLN A 7 16.02 -15.93 -51.78
C GLN A 7 16.07 -16.50 -50.37
N CYS A 8 16.86 -17.53 -50.14
CA CYS A 8 17.08 -18.08 -48.78
C CYS A 8 17.78 -17.07 -47.87
N VAL A 9 18.79 -16.35 -48.38
CA VAL A 9 19.51 -15.31 -47.60
C VAL A 9 18.59 -14.12 -47.29
N ALA A 10 17.66 -13.74 -48.16
CA ALA A 10 16.68 -12.70 -47.87
C ALA A 10 15.62 -13.17 -46.85
N ALA A 11 15.23 -14.43 -46.86
CA ALA A 11 14.33 -15.03 -45.87
C ALA A 11 15.01 -15.11 -44.49
N PHE A 12 16.31 -15.42 -44.44
CA PHE A 12 17.08 -15.46 -43.22
C PHE A 12 17.35 -14.05 -42.65
N ALA A 13 17.56 -13.03 -43.47
CA ALA A 13 17.65 -11.66 -43.01
C ALA A 13 16.31 -11.14 -42.42
N SER A 14 15.16 -11.62 -42.95
CA SER A 14 13.85 -11.30 -42.38
C SER A 14 13.58 -12.08 -41.09
N LEU A 15 14.17 -13.26 -40.91
CA LEU A 15 14.07 -14.03 -39.68
C LEU A 15 15.12 -13.56 -38.64
N ALA A 16 16.25 -13.02 -39.07
CA ALA A 16 17.21 -12.35 -38.18
C ALA A 16 16.68 -11.00 -37.66
N MET A 17 15.86 -10.31 -38.47
CA MET A 17 14.99 -9.24 -37.96
C MET A 17 13.81 -9.78 -37.16
N ALA A 18 13.50 -11.08 -37.26
CA ALA A 18 12.53 -11.78 -36.45
C ALA A 18 13.08 -12.24 -35.09
N GLY A 19 14.38 -12.14 -34.82
CA GLY A 19 14.92 -12.10 -33.47
C GLY A 19 14.49 -10.81 -32.74
N THR A 20 14.19 -9.73 -33.47
CA THR A 20 13.40 -8.59 -33.00
C THR A 20 11.90 -8.85 -33.05
N LEU A 21 11.48 -9.98 -33.54
CA LEU A 21 10.11 -10.45 -33.67
C LEU A 21 9.53 -11.02 -32.38
N CYS A 22 10.29 -10.91 -31.32
CA CYS A 22 9.86 -11.36 -30.03
C CYS A 22 8.73 -10.52 -29.46
N VAL A 23 8.00 -9.81 -30.33
CA VAL A 23 6.99 -8.95 -29.79
C VAL A 23 5.85 -8.74 -30.74
N ALA A 24 4.88 -9.54 -30.59
CA ALA A 24 3.57 -9.29 -31.11
C ALA A 24 2.85 -8.31 -30.17
N GLY A 25 2.80 -7.09 -30.58
CA GLY A 25 2.09 -6.03 -29.86
C GLY A 25 3.01 -4.87 -29.54
N ALA A 26 2.60 -3.68 -29.92
CA ALA A 26 3.36 -2.43 -29.85
C ALA A 26 3.91 -2.07 -28.46
N VAL A 27 3.45 -2.74 -27.43
CA VAL A 27 3.79 -2.47 -26.03
C VAL A 27 5.18 -3.00 -25.65
N VAL A 28 5.60 -4.10 -26.23
CA VAL A 28 6.85 -4.76 -25.80
C VAL A 28 8.07 -4.19 -26.52
N ALA A 29 7.89 -3.52 -27.63
CA ALA A 29 8.96 -2.90 -28.37
C ALA A 29 9.75 -1.86 -27.55
N ASN A 30 9.14 -1.24 -26.55
CA ASN A 30 9.83 -0.31 -25.66
C ASN A 30 10.55 -0.98 -24.48
N ASN A 31 10.28 -2.24 -24.21
CA ASN A 31 10.74 -2.90 -22.97
C ASN A 31 11.69 -4.09 -23.19
N VAL A 32 11.99 -4.44 -24.45
CA VAL A 32 12.94 -5.49 -24.78
C VAL A 32 14.08 -4.92 -25.59
N ALA A 33 15.28 -4.91 -25.06
CA ALA A 33 16.51 -4.56 -25.77
C ALA A 33 17.35 -5.82 -25.97
N PHE A 34 17.85 -6.03 -27.19
CA PHE A 34 18.81 -7.10 -27.49
C PHE A 34 20.22 -6.59 -27.17
N ALA A 35 20.97 -7.37 -26.41
CA ALA A 35 22.37 -7.04 -26.15
C ALA A 35 23.21 -7.36 -27.38
N ASN A 36 23.74 -6.34 -28.05
CA ASN A 36 24.82 -6.52 -29.01
C ASN A 36 26.10 -6.89 -28.25
N GLY A 37 26.34 -8.18 -28.10
CA GLY A 37 27.61 -8.69 -27.56
C GLY A 37 28.73 -8.56 -28.58
N ASN A 38 29.51 -7.48 -28.53
CA ASN A 38 30.80 -7.40 -29.21
C ASN A 38 31.84 -8.32 -28.53
N ALA A 39 31.76 -9.60 -28.81
CA ALA A 39 32.89 -10.50 -28.63
C ALA A 39 33.19 -11.12 -29.98
N GLN A 40 34.31 -10.76 -30.56
CA GLN A 40 34.87 -11.34 -31.78
C GLN A 40 35.31 -12.79 -31.46
N THR A 41 34.32 -13.69 -31.34
CA THR A 41 34.54 -15.13 -31.22
C THR A 41 34.54 -15.76 -32.61
N ALA A 42 35.35 -16.81 -32.80
CA ALA A 42 35.40 -17.57 -34.06
C ALA A 42 33.99 -17.87 -34.58
N ALA A 43 33.75 -17.66 -35.89
CA ALA A 43 32.43 -17.85 -36.52
C ALA A 43 31.88 -19.24 -36.19
N LYS A 44 30.78 -19.28 -35.45
CA LYS A 44 30.10 -20.54 -35.11
C LYS A 44 29.47 -21.16 -36.38
N PRO A 45 29.41 -22.51 -36.50
CA PRO A 45 28.89 -23.16 -37.69
C PRO A 45 27.40 -22.90 -37.90
N ALA A 46 26.96 -22.92 -39.16
CA ALA A 46 25.54 -22.80 -39.50
C ALA A 46 24.73 -23.98 -38.90
N PRO A 47 23.50 -23.74 -38.42
CA PRO A 47 22.68 -24.77 -37.74
C PRO A 47 22.36 -25.98 -38.60
N TRP A 48 22.37 -25.85 -39.93
CA TRP A 48 22.15 -26.94 -40.89
C TRP A 48 23.42 -27.64 -41.33
N SER A 49 24.59 -27.22 -40.89
CA SER A 49 25.84 -27.95 -41.12
C SER A 49 25.97 -29.14 -40.18
N GLU A 50 26.78 -30.14 -40.52
CA GLU A 50 26.98 -31.32 -39.68
C GLU A 50 27.57 -30.98 -38.30
N ALA A 51 28.38 -29.95 -38.22
CA ALA A 51 28.90 -29.41 -36.94
C ALA A 51 27.82 -28.66 -36.19
N GLY A 52 27.03 -27.83 -36.89
CA GLY A 52 25.99 -26.98 -36.30
C GLY A 52 24.83 -27.80 -35.73
N LYS A 53 24.39 -28.88 -36.40
CA LYS A 53 23.34 -29.78 -35.90
C LYS A 53 23.64 -30.37 -34.51
N LYS A 54 24.90 -30.52 -34.17
CA LYS A 54 25.39 -31.09 -32.89
C LYS A 54 25.55 -30.02 -31.80
N MET A 55 25.42 -28.76 -32.16
CA MET A 55 25.54 -27.66 -31.22
C MET A 55 24.37 -27.62 -30.24
N LYS A 56 24.65 -27.20 -29.04
CA LYS A 56 23.67 -26.78 -28.04
C LYS A 56 23.84 -25.29 -27.82
N GLY A 57 22.79 -24.64 -27.34
CA GLY A 57 22.84 -23.23 -27.05
C GLY A 57 22.33 -22.88 -25.66
N THR A 58 22.29 -21.60 -25.40
CA THR A 58 21.74 -21.02 -24.17
C THR A 58 20.75 -19.92 -24.50
N ILE A 59 19.75 -19.72 -23.62
CA ILE A 59 18.93 -18.52 -23.57
C ILE A 59 19.23 -17.85 -22.23
N THR A 60 19.68 -16.59 -22.28
CA THR A 60 19.87 -15.77 -21.08
C THR A 60 18.89 -14.62 -21.11
N ILE A 61 18.10 -14.49 -20.07
CA ILE A 61 17.14 -13.40 -19.88
C ILE A 61 17.75 -12.45 -18.87
N HIS A 62 17.96 -11.19 -19.26
CA HIS A 62 18.45 -10.11 -18.40
C HIS A 62 17.27 -9.22 -18.01
N LYS A 63 16.58 -9.57 -16.93
CA LYS A 63 15.43 -8.79 -16.46
C LYS A 63 15.88 -7.49 -15.83
N LYS A 64 15.41 -6.37 -16.33
CA LYS A 64 15.80 -5.04 -15.89
C LYS A 64 14.60 -4.21 -15.43
N ASP A 65 14.83 -3.37 -14.44
CA ASP A 65 13.93 -2.27 -14.08
C ASP A 65 13.95 -1.23 -15.21
N ASP A 66 12.79 -0.81 -15.67
CA ASP A 66 12.66 0.09 -16.83
C ASP A 66 13.15 1.50 -16.55
N THR A 67 13.14 1.94 -15.29
CA THR A 67 13.59 3.26 -14.84
C THR A 67 15.06 3.25 -14.45
N THR A 68 15.45 2.41 -13.50
CA THR A 68 16.80 2.37 -12.94
C THR A 68 17.80 1.58 -13.78
N LYS A 69 17.31 0.71 -14.67
CA LYS A 69 18.09 -0.25 -15.48
C LYS A 69 18.82 -1.32 -14.66
N ASN A 70 18.60 -1.36 -13.37
CA ASN A 70 19.15 -2.39 -12.49
C ASN A 70 18.54 -3.77 -12.77
N GLY A 71 19.23 -4.84 -12.38
CA GLY A 71 18.70 -6.19 -12.42
C GLY A 71 17.49 -6.35 -11.51
N VAL A 72 16.47 -7.07 -11.98
CA VAL A 72 15.26 -7.39 -11.21
C VAL A 72 15.33 -8.84 -10.80
N LYS A 73 15.50 -9.09 -9.49
CA LYS A 73 15.57 -10.41 -8.88
C LYS A 73 14.19 -11.06 -8.72
N ASP A 74 14.15 -12.39 -8.68
CA ASP A 74 12.97 -13.23 -8.39
C ASP A 74 11.84 -13.19 -9.43
N ALA A 75 12.08 -12.63 -10.63
CA ALA A 75 11.18 -12.83 -11.77
C ALA A 75 11.29 -14.26 -12.27
N GLU A 76 10.18 -15.01 -12.36
CA GLU A 76 10.19 -16.40 -12.81
C GLU A 76 9.85 -16.49 -14.28
N PHE A 77 10.72 -17.14 -15.04
CA PHE A 77 10.53 -17.42 -16.47
C PHE A 77 10.39 -18.91 -16.73
N THR A 78 9.49 -19.24 -17.62
CA THR A 78 9.33 -20.60 -18.15
C THR A 78 9.61 -20.60 -19.65
N ILE A 79 10.41 -21.56 -20.11
CA ILE A 79 10.62 -21.81 -21.54
C ILE A 79 10.07 -23.17 -21.93
N LYS A 80 9.43 -23.25 -23.11
CA LYS A 80 8.97 -24.50 -23.73
C LYS A 80 9.46 -24.58 -25.18
N LYS A 81 9.92 -25.74 -25.62
CA LYS A 81 10.31 -25.94 -27.00
C LYS A 81 9.04 -26.10 -27.88
N VAL A 82 8.89 -25.25 -28.90
CA VAL A 82 7.78 -25.36 -29.87
C VAL A 82 8.13 -26.42 -30.87
N THR A 83 7.36 -27.49 -30.94
CA THR A 83 7.58 -28.60 -31.83
C THR A 83 6.71 -28.55 -33.08
N SER A 84 5.52 -27.93 -32.98
CA SER A 84 4.62 -27.75 -34.12
C SER A 84 3.81 -26.47 -33.99
N ILE A 85 3.45 -25.89 -35.15
CA ILE A 85 2.65 -24.66 -35.25
C ILE A 85 1.48 -24.93 -36.20
N LYS A 86 0.25 -24.75 -35.70
CA LYS A 86 -0.97 -24.81 -36.52
C LYS A 86 -1.38 -23.38 -36.88
N THR A 87 -1.69 -23.13 -38.13
CA THR A 87 -2.12 -21.81 -38.61
C THR A 87 -3.33 -21.95 -39.55
N GLY A 88 -4.34 -21.13 -39.30
CA GLY A 88 -5.58 -21.16 -40.06
C GLY A 88 -6.28 -22.53 -39.98
N ASN A 89 -6.66 -23.09 -41.14
CA ASN A 89 -7.34 -24.39 -41.24
C ASN A 89 -6.37 -25.58 -41.38
N ASP A 90 -5.07 -25.40 -41.07
CA ASP A 90 -4.09 -26.47 -41.18
C ASP A 90 -4.36 -27.58 -40.15
N THR A 91 -4.74 -28.77 -40.61
CA THR A 91 -4.99 -29.93 -39.76
C THR A 91 -3.69 -30.56 -39.22
N ASN A 92 -2.60 -30.50 -39.99
CA ASN A 92 -1.34 -31.18 -39.69
C ASN A 92 -0.27 -30.28 -39.05
N GLY A 93 -0.41 -28.94 -39.11
CA GLY A 93 0.57 -27.99 -38.57
C GLY A 93 1.96 -28.08 -39.24
N LEU A 94 2.81 -27.08 -38.95
CA LEU A 94 4.21 -27.08 -39.35
C LEU A 94 5.06 -27.68 -38.23
N ASN A 95 5.77 -28.79 -38.51
CA ASN A 95 6.82 -29.29 -37.61
C ASN A 95 8.02 -28.34 -37.66
N VAL A 96 8.44 -27.88 -36.49
CA VAL A 96 9.57 -26.94 -36.32
C VAL A 96 10.89 -27.71 -36.28
N ASP A 97 11.66 -27.68 -37.39
CA ASP A 97 13.00 -28.25 -37.49
C ASP A 97 14.02 -27.17 -37.89
N LEU A 98 14.80 -26.67 -36.96
CA LEU A 98 15.82 -25.65 -37.20
C LEU A 98 17.22 -26.23 -37.49
N THR A 99 17.30 -27.55 -37.74
CA THR A 99 18.54 -28.21 -38.18
C THR A 99 18.63 -28.28 -39.74
N SER A 100 17.65 -27.74 -40.45
CA SER A 100 17.60 -27.71 -41.89
C SER A 100 17.29 -26.32 -42.45
N VAL A 101 17.77 -26.01 -43.64
CA VAL A 101 17.45 -24.74 -44.35
C VAL A 101 15.97 -24.63 -44.63
N ASP A 102 15.35 -25.72 -45.03
CA ASP A 102 13.91 -25.81 -45.34
C ASP A 102 13.07 -25.50 -44.08
N GLY A 103 13.45 -26.04 -42.92
CA GLY A 103 12.77 -25.76 -41.66
C GLY A 103 12.82 -24.27 -41.28
N TRP A 104 13.96 -23.61 -41.46
CA TRP A 104 14.09 -22.17 -41.26
C TRP A 104 13.22 -21.35 -42.22
N THR A 105 13.16 -21.73 -43.49
CA THR A 105 12.33 -21.07 -44.51
C THR A 105 10.85 -21.17 -44.15
N LYS A 106 10.39 -22.38 -43.81
CA LYS A 106 8.99 -22.63 -43.41
C LYS A 106 8.61 -21.89 -42.14
N LEU A 107 9.51 -21.83 -41.14
CA LEU A 107 9.27 -21.04 -39.95
C LEU A 107 9.14 -19.56 -40.27
N ALA A 108 9.99 -19.01 -41.16
CA ALA A 108 9.92 -17.60 -41.57
C ALA A 108 8.57 -17.22 -42.21
N GLU A 109 7.95 -18.12 -42.95
CA GLU A 109 6.62 -17.92 -43.54
C GLU A 109 5.52 -17.87 -42.47
N LYS A 110 5.67 -18.61 -41.37
CA LYS A 110 4.69 -18.69 -40.27
C LYS A 110 4.86 -17.60 -39.19
N VAL A 111 6.02 -17.00 -39.09
CA VAL A 111 6.33 -16.00 -38.04
C VAL A 111 5.34 -14.85 -37.98
N LYS A 112 4.87 -14.33 -39.13
CA LYS A 112 3.84 -13.27 -39.16
C LYS A 112 2.54 -13.67 -38.46
N GLN A 113 2.19 -14.97 -38.51
CA GLN A 113 0.97 -15.51 -37.94
C GLN A 113 1.11 -15.82 -36.43
N LEU A 114 2.34 -16.00 -35.96
CA LEU A 114 2.65 -16.13 -34.52
C LEU A 114 2.61 -14.78 -33.78
N ASN A 115 2.79 -13.70 -34.52
CA ASN A 115 2.82 -12.34 -33.96
C ASN A 115 1.43 -11.72 -33.83
N THR A 116 0.48 -12.48 -33.32
CA THR A 116 -0.87 -11.99 -32.97
C THR A 116 -0.96 -11.78 -31.46
N SER A 117 -1.60 -10.72 -31.02
CA SER A 117 -1.86 -10.51 -29.61
C SER A 117 -3.37 -10.51 -29.36
N PRO A 118 -3.87 -11.26 -28.39
CA PRO A 118 -3.13 -12.22 -27.54
C PRO A 118 -2.65 -13.45 -28.33
N LEU A 119 -1.55 -14.06 -27.86
CA LEU A 119 -1.03 -15.29 -28.46
C LEU A 119 -2.00 -16.45 -28.25
N ASP A 120 -2.46 -17.06 -29.33
CA ASP A 120 -3.29 -18.26 -29.28
C ASP A 120 -2.41 -19.52 -29.11
N GLU A 121 -2.14 -19.88 -27.86
CA GLU A 121 -1.32 -21.04 -27.51
C GLU A 121 -1.93 -22.37 -27.93
N THR A 122 -3.25 -22.46 -28.21
CA THR A 122 -3.89 -23.68 -28.67
C THR A 122 -3.39 -24.10 -30.07
N LYS A 123 -2.79 -23.16 -30.79
CA LYS A 123 -2.15 -23.40 -32.09
C LYS A 123 -0.72 -23.91 -31.99
N LEU A 124 -0.17 -24.04 -30.79
CA LEU A 124 1.17 -24.52 -30.58
C LEU A 124 1.17 -25.92 -29.96
N THR A 125 2.06 -26.77 -30.46
CA THR A 125 2.47 -27.99 -29.75
C THR A 125 3.82 -27.71 -29.14
N THR A 126 3.94 -27.88 -27.83
CA THR A 126 5.17 -27.59 -27.09
C THR A 126 5.66 -28.82 -26.34
N ALA A 127 6.96 -28.92 -26.15
CA ALA A 127 7.61 -29.92 -25.29
C ALA A 127 8.26 -29.19 -24.11
N ASP A 128 8.25 -29.84 -22.96
CA ASP A 128 8.93 -29.33 -21.78
C ASP A 128 10.45 -29.39 -21.98
N VAL A 129 11.13 -28.41 -21.40
CA VAL A 129 12.60 -28.30 -21.42
C VAL A 129 13.12 -28.70 -20.04
N THR A 130 14.15 -29.54 -20.00
CA THR A 130 14.83 -29.85 -18.73
C THR A 130 15.32 -28.54 -18.09
N ASP A 131 15.00 -28.32 -16.82
CA ASP A 131 15.26 -27.05 -16.13
C ASP A 131 14.62 -25.83 -16.82
N GLY A 132 13.50 -26.02 -17.51
CA GLY A 132 12.78 -24.98 -18.26
C GLY A 132 12.10 -23.91 -17.42
N VAL A 133 12.25 -23.91 -16.10
CA VAL A 133 11.77 -22.86 -15.19
C VAL A 133 12.96 -22.30 -14.42
N LYS A 134 13.17 -21.00 -14.48
CA LYS A 134 14.25 -20.29 -13.77
C LYS A 134 13.74 -18.98 -13.17
N LYS A 135 14.30 -18.62 -12.02
CA LYS A 135 14.16 -17.29 -11.43
C LYS A 135 15.40 -16.45 -11.73
N THR A 136 15.18 -15.17 -11.93
CA THR A 136 16.28 -14.23 -12.06
C THR A 136 17.03 -14.08 -10.74
N ASP A 137 18.34 -13.98 -10.82
CA ASP A 137 19.24 -13.74 -9.69
C ASP A 137 19.30 -12.24 -9.31
N ALA A 138 20.25 -11.88 -8.44
CA ALA A 138 20.46 -10.49 -8.00
C ALA A 138 20.88 -9.55 -9.15
N SER A 139 21.47 -10.07 -10.23
CA SER A 139 21.82 -9.30 -11.43
C SER A 139 20.65 -9.18 -12.41
N GLY A 140 19.55 -9.86 -12.13
CA GLY A 140 18.37 -9.96 -12.99
C GLY A 140 18.51 -11.05 -14.06
N ASP A 141 19.40 -12.02 -13.89
CA ASP A 141 19.72 -13.00 -14.92
C ASP A 141 19.04 -14.36 -14.65
N ALA A 142 18.32 -14.87 -15.68
CA ALA A 142 17.84 -16.25 -15.72
C ALA A 142 18.45 -16.95 -16.94
N LYS A 143 19.26 -17.99 -16.70
CA LYS A 143 20.03 -18.66 -17.74
C LYS A 143 19.57 -20.11 -17.93
N PHE A 144 19.10 -20.42 -19.14
CA PHE A 144 18.73 -21.76 -19.59
C PHE A 144 19.84 -22.31 -20.48
N THR A 145 20.40 -23.44 -20.13
CA THR A 145 21.60 -24.01 -20.77
C THR A 145 21.31 -25.35 -21.42
N ASN A 146 22.24 -25.81 -22.28
CA ASN A 146 22.17 -27.12 -22.96
C ASN A 146 20.92 -27.29 -23.84
N LEU A 147 20.46 -26.21 -24.45
CA LEU A 147 19.28 -26.20 -25.29
C LEU A 147 19.57 -26.77 -26.69
N ASP A 148 18.66 -27.60 -27.18
CA ASP A 148 18.66 -28.04 -28.56
C ASP A 148 18.41 -26.88 -29.53
N LEU A 149 18.78 -27.04 -30.78
CA LEU A 149 18.31 -26.14 -31.84
C LEU A 149 16.79 -26.18 -31.90
N GLY A 150 16.16 -25.01 -31.92
CA GLY A 150 14.70 -24.95 -31.93
C GLY A 150 14.12 -23.57 -31.75
N LEU A 151 12.81 -23.51 -31.81
CA LEU A 151 11.99 -22.37 -31.43
C LEU A 151 11.52 -22.58 -30.00
N TYR A 152 11.66 -21.56 -29.17
CA TYR A 152 11.26 -21.57 -27.76
C TYR A 152 10.21 -20.50 -27.48
N LEU A 153 9.13 -20.89 -26.83
CA LEU A 153 8.16 -19.97 -26.22
C LEU A 153 8.66 -19.62 -24.83
N VAL A 154 8.84 -18.33 -24.58
CA VAL A 154 9.32 -17.77 -23.32
C VAL A 154 8.18 -17.01 -22.66
N LYS A 155 7.94 -17.28 -21.37
CA LYS A 155 6.91 -16.63 -20.57
C LYS A 155 7.48 -16.14 -19.25
N GLU A 156 7.10 -14.96 -18.81
CA GLU A 156 7.26 -14.53 -17.43
C GLU A 156 6.06 -15.10 -16.64
N THR A 157 6.29 -16.10 -15.80
CA THR A 157 5.23 -16.84 -15.10
C THR A 157 4.94 -16.29 -13.72
N LYS A 158 5.92 -15.59 -13.09
CA LYS A 158 5.71 -14.86 -11.83
C LYS A 158 6.47 -13.55 -11.83
N LEU A 159 5.77 -12.50 -11.43
CA LEU A 159 6.37 -11.20 -11.20
C LEU A 159 7.05 -11.13 -9.83
N PRO A 160 8.17 -10.42 -9.71
CA PRO A 160 8.72 -10.08 -8.43
C PRO A 160 7.82 -9.09 -7.69
N LYS A 161 7.93 -9.08 -6.37
CA LYS A 161 7.14 -8.18 -5.51
C LYS A 161 7.41 -6.71 -5.86
N GLY A 162 6.35 -5.93 -6.01
CA GLY A 162 6.45 -4.50 -6.32
C GLY A 162 6.70 -4.15 -7.78
N TYR A 163 6.58 -5.12 -8.70
CA TYR A 163 6.75 -4.90 -10.14
C TYR A 163 5.50 -5.29 -10.93
N THR A 164 5.27 -4.57 -12.03
CA THR A 164 4.38 -4.96 -13.12
C THR A 164 5.19 -5.23 -14.38
N SER A 165 4.62 -5.97 -15.32
CA SER A 165 5.24 -6.26 -16.61
C SER A 165 4.24 -6.14 -17.73
N ASP A 166 4.64 -5.48 -18.79
CA ASP A 166 3.93 -5.47 -20.07
C ASP A 166 4.50 -6.54 -21.05
N VAL A 167 5.37 -7.41 -20.54
CA VAL A 167 5.99 -8.48 -21.32
C VAL A 167 4.98 -9.60 -21.53
N VAL A 168 4.46 -9.70 -22.75
CA VAL A 168 3.63 -10.83 -23.19
C VAL A 168 4.53 -12.03 -23.54
N PRO A 169 3.99 -13.26 -23.61
CA PRO A 169 4.74 -14.42 -24.10
C PRO A 169 5.38 -14.16 -25.45
N PHE A 170 6.63 -14.54 -25.61
CA PHE A 170 7.41 -14.28 -26.83
C PHE A 170 8.22 -15.49 -27.27
N PHE A 171 8.70 -15.45 -28.51
CA PHE A 171 9.48 -16.54 -29.09
C PHE A 171 10.95 -16.18 -29.21
N MET A 172 11.82 -17.17 -29.02
CA MET A 172 13.26 -17.08 -29.30
C MET A 172 13.71 -18.31 -30.07
N THR A 173 14.63 -18.13 -31.01
CA THR A 173 15.30 -19.25 -31.69
C THR A 173 16.68 -19.50 -31.11
N VAL A 174 17.06 -20.78 -31.05
CA VAL A 174 18.43 -21.21 -30.77
C VAL A 174 18.93 -21.98 -32.01
N PRO A 175 19.94 -21.48 -32.74
CA PRO A 175 20.61 -20.18 -32.58
C PRO A 175 19.79 -19.01 -33.08
N GLU A 176 20.23 -17.79 -32.78
CA GLU A 176 19.86 -16.58 -33.49
C GLU A 176 20.72 -16.43 -34.76
N ILE A 177 20.12 -15.97 -35.86
CA ILE A 177 20.83 -15.72 -37.13
C ILE A 177 20.76 -14.25 -37.43
N THR A 178 21.90 -13.57 -37.42
CA THR A 178 22.01 -12.14 -37.73
C THR A 178 22.90 -11.91 -38.94
N ARG A 179 22.66 -10.74 -39.58
CA ARG A 179 23.51 -10.23 -40.66
C ARG A 179 23.60 -8.73 -40.56
N GLU A 180 24.77 -8.24 -40.22
CA GLU A 180 25.00 -6.80 -40.04
C GLU A 180 25.21 -6.09 -41.37
N GLY A 181 24.41 -5.06 -41.66
CA GLY A 181 24.56 -4.15 -42.80
C GLY A 181 24.76 -4.86 -44.14
N ASN A 182 25.84 -4.56 -44.79
CA ASN A 182 26.25 -5.13 -46.08
C ASN A 182 27.14 -6.37 -45.97
N ALA A 183 27.24 -6.95 -44.78
CA ALA A 183 28.06 -8.15 -44.58
C ALA A 183 27.62 -9.30 -45.51
N THR A 184 28.58 -10.02 -46.07
CA THR A 184 28.31 -11.15 -46.99
C THR A 184 27.97 -12.44 -46.26
N ASN A 185 28.35 -12.54 -44.99
CA ASN A 185 28.20 -13.74 -44.17
C ASN A 185 27.17 -13.54 -43.05
N ASN A 186 26.43 -14.58 -42.71
CA ASN A 186 25.56 -14.63 -41.52
C ASN A 186 26.39 -14.91 -40.27
N THR A 187 25.96 -14.34 -39.15
CA THR A 187 26.46 -14.69 -37.84
C THR A 187 25.44 -15.61 -37.15
N TYR A 188 25.92 -16.67 -36.52
CA TYR A 188 25.10 -17.65 -35.79
C TYR A 188 25.42 -17.57 -34.31
N THR A 189 24.47 -17.07 -33.52
CA THR A 189 24.62 -16.88 -32.08
C THR A 189 23.86 -17.97 -31.34
N TYR A 190 24.60 -18.88 -30.70
CA TYR A 190 24.01 -19.98 -29.92
C TYR A 190 23.73 -19.59 -28.47
N ASP A 191 24.39 -18.58 -27.97
CA ASP A 191 24.16 -17.99 -26.63
C ASP A 191 23.27 -16.75 -26.80
N VAL A 192 21.97 -16.98 -26.92
CA VAL A 192 20.99 -15.95 -27.23
C VAL A 192 20.60 -15.19 -25.97
N GLN A 193 20.46 -13.89 -26.08
CA GLN A 193 20.17 -13.00 -24.96
C GLN A 193 18.97 -12.12 -25.24
N VAL A 194 18.20 -11.80 -24.20
CA VAL A 194 17.08 -10.87 -24.27
C VAL A 194 16.99 -10.05 -22.98
N THR A 195 16.60 -8.78 -23.10
CA THR A 195 16.50 -7.87 -21.97
C THR A 195 15.08 -7.32 -21.82
N PRO A 196 14.15 -8.12 -21.29
CA PRO A 196 12.81 -7.63 -20.94
C PRO A 196 12.88 -6.72 -19.70
N LYS A 197 11.92 -5.78 -19.62
CA LYS A 197 11.87 -4.80 -18.55
C LYS A 197 10.60 -4.96 -17.74
N ASN A 198 10.69 -4.65 -16.45
CA ASN A 198 9.53 -4.50 -15.57
C ASN A 198 9.45 -3.08 -15.01
N HIS A 199 8.22 -2.64 -14.71
CA HIS A 199 7.97 -1.37 -14.06
C HIS A 199 7.94 -1.57 -12.55
N ASN A 200 8.79 -0.82 -11.84
CA ASN A 200 8.69 -0.75 -10.39
C ASN A 200 7.49 0.12 -10.00
N VAL A 201 6.53 -0.48 -9.34
CA VAL A 201 5.30 0.19 -8.90
C VAL A 201 5.19 0.28 -7.38
N SER A 202 6.27 0.01 -6.65
CA SER A 202 6.29 0.11 -5.18
C SER A 202 5.88 1.49 -4.68
N ASN A 203 6.20 2.53 -5.44
CA ASN A 203 5.85 3.92 -5.16
C ASN A 203 4.63 4.41 -5.97
N ALA A 204 4.02 3.57 -6.79
CA ALA A 204 2.85 3.94 -7.60
C ALA A 204 1.56 4.00 -6.78
N ILE A 205 1.60 3.56 -5.53
CA ILE A 205 0.46 3.56 -4.64
C ILE A 205 0.89 4.00 -3.24
N SER A 206 0.08 4.84 -2.63
CA SER A 206 0.27 5.30 -1.25
C SER A 206 -1.05 5.31 -0.51
N LYS A 207 -0.99 5.26 0.81
CA LYS A 207 -2.15 5.35 1.68
C LYS A 207 -1.89 6.33 2.81
N THR A 208 -2.85 7.19 3.05
CA THR A 208 -2.83 8.15 4.14
C THR A 208 -4.04 7.95 5.05
N ALA A 209 -3.89 8.24 6.34
CA ALA A 209 -4.97 8.26 7.31
C ALA A 209 -5.25 9.71 7.72
N ASP A 210 -6.51 10.13 7.65
CA ASP A 210 -6.92 11.42 8.22
C ASP A 210 -7.36 11.22 9.67
N THR A 211 -6.46 11.55 10.58
CA THR A 211 -6.68 11.38 12.03
C THR A 211 -7.11 12.66 12.73
N LYS A 212 -7.37 13.77 12.00
CA LYS A 212 -7.65 15.07 12.61
C LYS A 212 -8.90 15.07 13.49
N ASN A 213 -9.94 14.34 13.09
CA ASN A 213 -11.21 14.28 13.82
C ASN A 213 -11.43 12.94 14.54
N MET A 214 -10.38 12.12 14.70
CA MET A 214 -10.45 10.81 15.31
C MET A 214 -9.71 10.83 16.67
N VAL A 215 -10.44 10.49 17.72
CA VAL A 215 -9.92 10.42 19.10
C VAL A 215 -9.73 8.97 19.53
N GLY A 216 -10.69 8.09 19.25
CA GLY A 216 -10.63 6.70 19.69
C GLY A 216 -11.79 5.84 19.20
N VAL A 217 -12.13 4.84 20.01
CA VAL A 217 -13.20 3.88 19.73
C VAL A 217 -14.54 4.59 19.48
N GLY A 218 -15.21 4.18 18.43
CA GLY A 218 -16.48 4.74 17.96
C GLY A 218 -16.35 5.87 16.94
N ASP A 219 -15.16 6.44 16.79
CA ASP A 219 -14.93 7.49 15.80
C ASP A 219 -14.65 6.92 14.40
N VAL A 220 -14.86 7.76 13.40
CA VAL A 220 -14.57 7.42 12.01
C VAL A 220 -13.12 7.78 11.69
N LEU A 221 -12.40 6.82 11.13
CA LEU A 221 -11.05 7.00 10.60
C LEU A 221 -11.09 6.92 9.07
N PRO A 222 -10.97 8.06 8.37
CA PRO A 222 -10.84 8.08 6.92
C PRO A 222 -9.44 7.67 6.48
N TYR A 223 -9.38 6.86 5.41
CA TYR A 223 -8.16 6.56 4.67
C TYR A 223 -8.34 6.96 3.22
N THR A 224 -7.29 7.49 2.62
CA THR A 224 -7.22 7.72 1.18
C THR A 224 -6.10 6.88 0.59
N ILE A 225 -6.42 6.10 -0.43
CA ILE A 225 -5.45 5.37 -1.25
C ILE A 225 -5.31 6.14 -2.56
N ASP A 226 -4.09 6.59 -2.85
CA ASP A 226 -3.70 7.25 -4.09
C ASP A 226 -2.91 6.28 -4.94
N ALA A 227 -3.42 5.91 -6.10
CA ALA A 227 -2.77 4.95 -6.98
C ALA A 227 -2.56 5.53 -8.39
N THR A 228 -1.34 5.41 -8.89
CA THR A 228 -1.02 5.67 -10.30
C THR A 228 -1.29 4.41 -11.10
N PRO A 229 -2.09 4.46 -12.17
CA PRO A 229 -2.33 3.30 -13.02
C PRO A 229 -1.02 2.77 -13.62
N ASN A 230 -0.94 1.45 -13.80
CA ASN A 230 0.28 0.76 -14.22
C ASN A 230 0.55 0.78 -15.73
N LYS A 231 -0.13 1.63 -16.48
CA LYS A 231 0.02 1.72 -17.94
C LYS A 231 0.38 3.12 -18.39
N THR A 232 1.21 3.20 -19.42
CA THR A 232 1.56 4.42 -20.15
C THR A 232 1.42 4.20 -21.63
N LYS A 233 1.29 5.28 -22.43
CA LYS A 233 1.29 5.18 -23.88
C LYS A 233 2.54 4.46 -24.38
N ALA A 234 2.36 3.48 -25.25
CA ALA A 234 3.45 2.85 -25.96
C ALA A 234 3.85 3.68 -27.18
N THR A 235 5.15 3.80 -27.43
CA THR A 235 5.66 4.40 -28.67
C THR A 235 5.83 3.31 -29.73
N ASN A 236 5.18 3.47 -30.86
CA ASN A 236 5.38 2.58 -32.01
C ASN A 236 6.79 2.76 -32.56
N LEU A 237 7.60 1.71 -32.53
CA LEU A 237 9.00 1.77 -32.99
C LEU A 237 9.14 2.00 -34.51
N LYS A 238 8.10 1.68 -35.29
CA LYS A 238 8.15 1.78 -36.74
C LYS A 238 8.01 3.22 -37.24
N ASP A 239 7.18 4.02 -36.57
CA ASP A 239 6.87 5.39 -36.98
C ASP A 239 7.10 6.44 -35.87
N GLY A 240 7.56 6.02 -34.69
CA GLY A 240 7.83 6.88 -33.55
C GLY A 240 6.60 7.50 -32.89
N LYS A 241 5.39 7.12 -33.33
CA LYS A 241 4.13 7.69 -32.81
C LYS A 241 3.70 6.96 -31.54
N ALA A 242 3.18 7.72 -30.59
CA ALA A 242 2.55 7.15 -29.41
C ALA A 242 1.20 6.55 -29.79
N THR A 243 0.94 5.34 -29.29
CA THR A 243 -0.36 4.67 -29.42
C THR A 243 -1.19 4.98 -28.17
N ASP A 244 -2.41 5.46 -28.38
CA ASP A 244 -3.33 5.72 -27.30
C ASP A 244 -3.76 4.43 -26.61
N LEU A 245 -3.84 4.48 -25.29
CA LEU A 245 -4.40 3.40 -24.49
C LEU A 245 -5.90 3.31 -24.67
N THR A 246 -6.43 2.11 -24.49
CA THR A 246 -7.85 1.79 -24.46
C THR A 246 -8.25 1.23 -23.09
N ALA A 247 -9.54 1.10 -22.82
CA ALA A 247 -10.01 0.48 -21.58
C ALA A 247 -9.50 -0.97 -21.41
N ASP A 248 -9.27 -1.67 -22.52
CA ASP A 248 -8.77 -3.06 -22.50
C ASP A 248 -7.31 -3.14 -22.00
N ASP A 249 -6.52 -2.06 -22.15
CA ASP A 249 -5.16 -1.99 -21.62
C ASP A 249 -5.14 -1.85 -20.08
N LEU A 250 -6.28 -1.53 -19.46
CA LEU A 250 -6.47 -1.48 -18.01
C LEU A 250 -7.53 -2.47 -17.50
N LYS A 251 -7.91 -3.46 -18.29
CA LYS A 251 -8.88 -4.48 -17.87
C LYS A 251 -8.47 -5.11 -16.53
N GLN A 252 -9.45 -5.39 -15.67
CA GLN A 252 -9.27 -5.92 -14.31
C GLN A 252 -8.55 -4.99 -13.30
N TYR A 253 -8.21 -3.75 -13.67
CA TYR A 253 -7.62 -2.82 -12.72
C TYR A 253 -8.53 -2.64 -11.50
N ALA A 254 -7.95 -2.79 -10.31
CA ALA A 254 -8.66 -2.62 -9.05
C ALA A 254 -7.73 -2.06 -7.97
N ILE A 255 -8.29 -1.29 -7.03
CA ILE A 255 -7.59 -0.78 -5.84
C ILE A 255 -8.28 -1.38 -4.62
N PHE A 256 -7.51 -1.85 -3.64
CA PHE A 256 -8.09 -2.50 -2.46
C PHE A 256 -7.46 -2.06 -1.14
N ASP A 257 -8.27 -2.17 -0.11
CA ASP A 257 -7.91 -2.05 1.30
C ASP A 257 -8.00 -3.44 1.95
N ASP A 258 -6.98 -3.84 2.69
CA ASP A 258 -6.96 -5.06 3.50
C ASP A 258 -7.15 -4.68 4.98
N ALA A 259 -8.40 -4.35 5.32
CA ALA A 259 -8.80 -3.89 6.64
C ALA A 259 -8.69 -4.99 7.70
N LEU A 260 -8.12 -4.68 8.88
CA LEU A 260 -8.16 -5.59 10.02
C LEU A 260 -9.62 -5.75 10.50
N THR A 261 -10.23 -6.92 10.27
CA THR A 261 -11.68 -7.15 10.41
C THR A 261 -12.20 -6.81 11.81
N ALA A 262 -11.46 -7.20 12.85
CA ALA A 262 -11.88 -6.99 14.24
C ALA A 262 -11.75 -5.53 14.70
N ALA A 263 -10.92 -4.73 14.06
CA ALA A 263 -10.63 -3.35 14.49
C ALA A 263 -11.67 -2.33 13.99
N TYR A 264 -12.52 -2.73 13.05
CA TYR A 264 -13.54 -1.86 12.48
C TYR A 264 -14.93 -2.47 12.60
N SER A 265 -15.95 -1.64 12.86
CA SER A 265 -17.34 -2.09 12.94
C SER A 265 -18.00 -2.23 11.57
N ASN A 266 -17.43 -1.67 10.53
CA ASN A 266 -18.00 -1.62 9.17
C ASN A 266 -16.99 -1.95 8.05
N PRO A 267 -16.21 -3.06 8.11
CA PRO A 267 -15.28 -3.43 7.05
C PRO A 267 -16.02 -4.09 5.88
N THR A 268 -16.91 -3.31 5.23
CA THR A 268 -17.79 -3.75 4.14
C THR A 268 -17.65 -2.85 2.91
N ALA A 269 -18.36 -3.16 1.83
CA ALA A 269 -18.40 -2.35 0.62
C ALA A 269 -18.87 -0.90 0.85
N GLU A 270 -19.58 -0.64 1.94
CA GLU A 270 -20.07 0.70 2.31
C GLU A 270 -18.96 1.58 2.92
N ALA A 271 -17.83 0.99 3.29
CA ALA A 271 -16.67 1.76 3.71
C ALA A 271 -16.08 2.62 2.57
N VAL A 272 -16.27 2.24 1.30
CA VAL A 272 -15.87 3.05 0.14
C VAL A 272 -16.85 4.20 -0.03
N THR A 273 -16.41 5.42 0.21
CA THR A 273 -17.26 6.63 0.19
C THR A 273 -17.06 7.50 -1.03
N GLU A 274 -15.88 7.48 -1.64
CA GLU A 274 -15.58 8.30 -2.82
C GLU A 274 -14.48 7.65 -3.67
N VAL A 275 -14.61 7.76 -5.00
CA VAL A 275 -13.57 7.41 -5.97
C VAL A 275 -13.42 8.55 -6.96
N LYS A 276 -12.22 9.10 -7.06
CA LYS A 276 -11.88 10.22 -7.97
C LYS A 276 -10.71 9.87 -8.87
N VAL A 277 -10.60 10.57 -9.98
CA VAL A 277 -9.47 10.48 -10.92
C VAL A 277 -9.01 11.89 -11.23
N ASP A 278 -7.71 12.13 -11.18
CA ASP A 278 -7.12 13.41 -11.56
C ASP A 278 -7.58 13.83 -12.97
N GLY A 279 -7.99 15.08 -13.11
CA GLY A 279 -8.48 15.62 -14.37
C GLY A 279 -9.94 15.27 -14.71
N VAL A 280 -10.62 14.44 -13.91
CA VAL A 280 -12.05 14.18 -14.03
C VAL A 280 -12.80 15.01 -12.99
N THR A 281 -13.72 15.86 -13.46
CA THR A 281 -14.40 16.85 -12.59
C THR A 281 -15.26 16.18 -11.52
N ASP A 282 -16.05 15.18 -11.89
CA ASP A 282 -16.98 14.50 -10.98
C ASP A 282 -16.36 13.22 -10.42
N ALA A 283 -16.71 12.88 -9.19
CA ALA A 283 -16.40 11.56 -8.61
C ALA A 283 -17.01 10.45 -9.48
N LEU A 284 -16.32 9.33 -9.55
CA LEU A 284 -16.78 8.16 -10.28
C LEU A 284 -18.03 7.56 -9.60
N LYS A 285 -18.91 6.97 -10.40
CA LYS A 285 -20.19 6.42 -9.96
C LYS A 285 -20.07 4.94 -9.60
N LYS A 286 -20.53 4.59 -8.39
CA LYS A 286 -20.61 3.21 -7.91
C LYS A 286 -21.75 2.47 -8.62
N GLY A 287 -21.45 1.33 -9.17
CA GLY A 287 -22.39 0.38 -9.77
C GLY A 287 -22.76 -0.76 -8.84
N THR A 288 -23.61 -1.65 -9.33
CA THR A 288 -24.19 -2.77 -8.58
C THR A 288 -23.37 -4.05 -8.65
N GLY A 289 -22.48 -4.20 -9.64
CA GLY A 289 -21.65 -5.39 -9.84
C GLY A 289 -20.90 -5.40 -11.17
N ALA A 290 -20.27 -6.52 -11.49
CA ALA A 290 -19.40 -6.68 -12.67
C ALA A 290 -20.13 -6.49 -14.02
N ASP A 291 -21.41 -6.78 -14.07
CA ASP A 291 -22.22 -6.68 -15.31
C ASP A 291 -22.81 -5.28 -15.53
N ASP A 292 -22.57 -4.33 -14.62
CA ASP A 292 -23.06 -2.95 -14.74
C ASP A 292 -22.33 -2.24 -15.88
N LYS A 293 -23.12 -1.81 -16.88
CA LYS A 293 -22.60 -1.11 -18.08
C LYS A 293 -22.79 0.40 -18.02
N THR A 294 -23.36 0.90 -16.93
CA THR A 294 -23.78 2.32 -16.80
C THR A 294 -22.88 3.11 -15.86
N ASN A 295 -22.29 2.45 -14.87
CA ASN A 295 -21.47 3.06 -13.85
C ASN A 295 -19.95 2.80 -14.06
N ASP A 296 -19.13 3.38 -13.21
CA ASP A 296 -17.69 3.47 -13.39
C ASP A 296 -16.92 2.37 -12.63
N TYR A 297 -17.44 1.92 -11.49
CA TYR A 297 -16.81 0.88 -10.67
C TYR A 297 -17.86 0.15 -9.83
N TYR A 298 -17.47 -0.98 -9.29
CA TYR A 298 -18.22 -1.68 -8.25
C TYR A 298 -17.29 -2.07 -7.10
N VAL A 299 -17.86 -2.48 -5.97
CA VAL A 299 -17.08 -2.85 -4.79
C VAL A 299 -17.36 -4.30 -4.43
N THR A 300 -16.29 -5.06 -4.18
CA THR A 300 -16.37 -6.42 -3.67
C THR A 300 -15.74 -6.50 -2.29
N THR A 301 -16.22 -7.46 -1.49
CA THR A 301 -15.68 -7.74 -0.15
C THR A 301 -15.40 -9.23 -0.05
N ALA A 302 -14.20 -9.60 0.38
CA ALA A 302 -13.77 -10.98 0.55
C ALA A 302 -12.72 -11.10 1.68
N GLY A 303 -12.43 -12.31 2.14
CA GLY A 303 -11.27 -12.55 2.99
C GLY A 303 -9.97 -12.23 2.25
N THR A 304 -9.00 -11.65 2.95
CA THR A 304 -7.68 -11.38 2.35
C THR A 304 -6.92 -12.67 2.11
N PRO A 305 -6.46 -12.95 0.89
CA PRO A 305 -5.70 -14.17 0.62
C PRO A 305 -4.46 -14.29 1.51
N GLY A 306 -4.35 -15.41 2.23
CA GLY A 306 -3.23 -15.66 3.14
C GLY A 306 -3.25 -14.93 4.49
N ASP A 307 -4.31 -14.16 4.78
CA ASP A 307 -4.48 -13.45 6.06
C ASP A 307 -5.97 -13.43 6.47
N ASN A 308 -6.39 -14.41 7.24
CA ASN A 308 -7.78 -14.58 7.70
C ASN A 308 -8.23 -13.56 8.75
N THR A 309 -7.33 -12.72 9.25
CA THR A 309 -7.66 -11.62 10.18
C THR A 309 -8.15 -10.37 9.47
N ARG A 310 -8.06 -10.34 8.12
CA ARG A 310 -8.35 -9.16 7.32
C ARG A 310 -9.46 -9.41 6.31
N THR A 311 -10.19 -8.35 6.05
CA THR A 311 -11.19 -8.26 5.00
C THR A 311 -10.65 -7.39 3.87
N ARG A 312 -10.57 -7.92 2.67
CA ARG A 312 -10.24 -7.17 1.45
C ARG A 312 -11.48 -6.50 0.90
N ILE A 313 -11.43 -5.19 0.75
CA ILE A 313 -12.47 -4.38 0.13
C ILE A 313 -11.89 -3.81 -1.16
N SER A 314 -12.36 -4.29 -2.30
CA SER A 314 -11.80 -3.95 -3.62
C SER A 314 -12.76 -3.05 -4.40
N VAL A 315 -12.25 -1.92 -4.87
CA VAL A 315 -12.86 -1.07 -5.90
C VAL A 315 -12.40 -1.60 -7.25
N VAL A 316 -13.30 -2.25 -7.99
CA VAL A 316 -13.02 -2.84 -9.31
C VAL A 316 -13.60 -1.93 -10.37
N PHE A 317 -12.76 -1.48 -11.30
CA PHE A 317 -13.19 -0.53 -12.33
C PHE A 317 -13.91 -1.22 -13.47
N LEU A 318 -15.05 -0.68 -13.84
CA LEU A 318 -15.85 -1.07 -15.01
C LEU A 318 -15.37 -0.32 -16.26
N LYS A 319 -15.80 -0.78 -17.43
CA LYS A 319 -15.36 -0.23 -18.71
C LYS A 319 -15.45 1.31 -18.76
N LYS A 320 -16.56 1.91 -18.31
CA LYS A 320 -16.71 3.38 -18.29
C LYS A 320 -15.72 4.08 -17.37
N GLY A 321 -15.45 3.51 -16.20
CA GLY A 321 -14.43 4.05 -15.30
C GLY A 321 -13.03 3.94 -15.90
N LEU A 322 -12.72 2.80 -16.54
CA LEU A 322 -11.46 2.60 -17.24
C LEU A 322 -11.31 3.57 -18.42
N GLU A 323 -12.36 3.83 -19.19
CA GLU A 323 -12.35 4.83 -20.27
C GLU A 323 -12.02 6.23 -19.77
N LYS A 324 -12.55 6.64 -18.59
CA LYS A 324 -12.22 7.91 -17.97
C LYS A 324 -10.76 7.97 -17.51
N ILE A 325 -10.25 6.91 -16.89
CA ILE A 325 -8.84 6.81 -16.46
C ILE A 325 -7.91 6.88 -17.68
N VAL A 326 -8.19 6.11 -18.71
CA VAL A 326 -7.39 6.04 -19.95
C VAL A 326 -7.40 7.39 -20.68
N ALA A 327 -8.51 8.10 -20.70
CA ALA A 327 -8.57 9.45 -21.30
C ALA A 327 -7.57 10.40 -20.63
N GLN A 328 -7.43 10.34 -19.30
CA GLN A 328 -6.45 11.14 -18.57
C GLN A 328 -5.01 10.68 -18.83
N LEU A 329 -4.75 9.37 -18.88
CA LEU A 329 -3.44 8.82 -19.24
C LEU A 329 -3.02 9.23 -20.66
N ASN A 330 -3.97 9.24 -21.61
CA ASN A 330 -3.73 9.66 -22.98
C ASN A 330 -3.49 11.17 -23.13
N ALA A 331 -3.99 11.98 -22.21
CA ALA A 331 -3.76 13.42 -22.19
C ALA A 331 -2.37 13.81 -21.64
N VAL A 332 -1.66 12.89 -20.98
CA VAL A 332 -0.34 13.16 -20.38
C VAL A 332 0.69 13.41 -21.46
N THR A 333 1.35 14.58 -21.40
CA THR A 333 2.47 14.95 -22.25
C THR A 333 3.81 14.75 -21.56
N ASN A 334 3.84 14.84 -20.22
CA ASN A 334 5.03 14.58 -19.41
C ASN A 334 4.85 13.30 -18.58
N PRO A 335 5.63 12.24 -18.80
CA PRO A 335 5.52 10.97 -18.09
C PRO A 335 5.65 11.06 -16.56
N GLN A 336 6.20 12.16 -16.03
CA GLN A 336 6.31 12.38 -14.58
C GLN A 336 4.98 12.84 -13.95
N ASN A 337 4.04 13.31 -14.76
CA ASN A 337 2.76 13.85 -14.29
C ASN A 337 1.61 12.87 -14.58
N GLN A 338 1.77 11.62 -14.16
CA GLN A 338 0.72 10.60 -14.31
C GLN A 338 -0.49 10.94 -13.44
N PRO A 339 -1.72 10.86 -13.98
CA PRO A 339 -2.94 11.03 -13.20
C PRO A 339 -3.07 9.91 -12.16
N LYS A 340 -3.58 10.27 -10.98
CA LYS A 340 -3.85 9.33 -9.90
C LYS A 340 -5.32 9.01 -9.81
N VAL A 341 -5.59 7.84 -9.28
CA VAL A 341 -6.91 7.42 -8.82
C VAL A 341 -6.91 7.49 -7.31
N HIS A 342 -7.88 8.18 -6.74
CA HIS A 342 -8.05 8.39 -5.30
C HIS A 342 -9.26 7.60 -4.82
N VAL A 343 -9.06 6.72 -3.85
CA VAL A 343 -10.14 5.94 -3.22
C VAL A 343 -10.20 6.28 -1.74
N THR A 344 -11.33 6.80 -1.29
CA THR A 344 -11.57 7.14 0.10
C THR A 344 -12.39 6.06 0.79
N PHE A 345 -11.84 5.53 1.86
CA PHE A 345 -12.47 4.61 2.78
C PHE A 345 -12.76 5.31 4.10
N LYS A 346 -13.90 5.01 4.72
CA LYS A 346 -14.26 5.47 6.08
C LYS A 346 -14.57 4.27 6.95
N PHE A 347 -13.75 4.05 7.96
CA PHE A 347 -13.95 2.97 8.92
C PHE A 347 -14.28 3.52 10.29
N THR A 348 -15.24 2.90 10.97
CA THR A 348 -15.54 3.19 12.38
C THR A 348 -14.69 2.29 13.27
N ILE A 349 -13.92 2.88 14.18
CA ILE A 349 -13.02 2.17 15.08
C ILE A 349 -13.84 1.34 16.07
N ALA A 350 -13.63 0.02 16.08
CA ALA A 350 -14.27 -0.92 17.00
C ALA A 350 -13.50 -1.06 18.33
N ALA A 351 -14.16 -1.58 19.35
CA ALA A 351 -13.55 -1.83 20.66
C ALA A 351 -12.39 -2.84 20.63
N ALA A 352 -12.34 -3.69 19.61
CA ALA A 352 -11.27 -4.66 19.39
C ALA A 352 -10.06 -4.12 18.63
N VAL A 353 -9.93 -2.78 18.50
CA VAL A 353 -8.71 -2.17 17.96
C VAL A 353 -7.50 -2.61 18.78
N PRO A 354 -6.34 -2.91 18.16
CA PRO A 354 -5.16 -3.38 18.85
C PRO A 354 -4.70 -2.40 19.93
N THR A 355 -4.49 -2.92 21.15
CA THR A 355 -3.94 -2.19 22.30
C THR A 355 -2.99 -3.13 23.05
N GLY A 356 -1.94 -2.63 23.67
CA GLY A 356 -0.96 -3.45 24.39
C GLY A 356 0.45 -3.34 23.81
N ASN A 357 1.20 -4.45 23.77
CA ASN A 357 2.61 -4.46 23.33
C ASN A 357 2.76 -4.14 21.82
N ASP A 358 1.77 -4.47 21.02
CA ASP A 358 1.65 -4.09 19.62
C ASP A 358 0.30 -3.37 19.44
N ASN A 359 0.28 -2.13 19.87
CA ASN A 359 -0.90 -1.27 19.88
C ASN A 359 -1.10 -0.53 18.53
N LYS A 360 -0.44 -0.99 17.48
CA LYS A 360 -0.55 -0.41 16.14
C LYS A 360 -1.70 -1.03 15.36
N LEU A 361 -2.60 -0.18 14.93
CA LEU A 361 -3.57 -0.51 13.91
C LEU A 361 -2.91 -0.38 12.54
N MET A 362 -2.33 -1.49 12.10
CA MET A 362 -1.71 -1.60 10.80
C MET A 362 -2.77 -1.85 9.74
N ASN A 363 -2.97 -0.90 8.81
CA ASN A 363 -3.92 -1.05 7.72
C ASN A 363 -3.19 -1.18 6.38
N LYS A 364 -3.28 -2.37 5.76
CA LYS A 364 -2.63 -2.75 4.50
C LYS A 364 -3.50 -2.36 3.32
N TYR A 365 -2.89 -2.28 2.13
CA TYR A 365 -3.56 -1.88 0.91
C TYR A 365 -2.79 -2.37 -0.32
N GLY A 366 -3.38 -2.23 -1.49
CA GLY A 366 -2.71 -2.58 -2.72
C GLY A 366 -3.60 -2.36 -3.94
N PHE A 367 -3.15 -2.87 -5.07
CA PHE A 367 -3.91 -2.84 -6.31
C PHE A 367 -3.70 -4.12 -7.13
N ILE A 368 -4.65 -4.38 -8.03
CA ILE A 368 -4.54 -5.40 -9.06
C ILE A 368 -4.17 -4.67 -10.35
N PRO A 369 -3.05 -5.01 -11.00
CA PRO A 369 -2.65 -4.38 -12.24
C PRO A 369 -3.71 -4.55 -13.34
N GLY A 370 -4.00 -3.47 -14.04
CA GLY A 370 -4.78 -3.55 -15.25
C GLY A 370 -3.95 -4.08 -16.42
N GLY A 371 -4.59 -4.76 -17.35
CA GLY A 371 -3.95 -5.30 -18.53
C GLY A 371 -4.86 -6.15 -19.38
N LYS A 372 -4.31 -6.70 -20.45
CA LYS A 372 -5.01 -7.66 -21.31
C LYS A 372 -5.13 -9.00 -20.59
N ASP A 373 -6.00 -9.88 -21.08
CA ASP A 373 -6.32 -11.16 -20.44
C ASP A 373 -5.13 -12.13 -20.31
N ASP A 374 -4.11 -11.96 -21.14
CA ASP A 374 -2.86 -12.75 -21.14
C ASP A 374 -1.75 -12.13 -20.26
N GLU A 375 -2.01 -10.98 -19.67
CA GLU A 375 -1.08 -10.31 -18.74
C GLU A 375 -1.27 -10.80 -17.29
N ASN A 376 -0.32 -10.45 -16.44
CA ASN A 376 -0.35 -10.87 -15.04
C ASN A 376 -1.16 -9.86 -14.19
N HIS A 377 -2.25 -10.35 -13.59
CA HIS A 377 -3.15 -9.58 -12.71
C HIS A 377 -2.98 -9.93 -11.22
N ASN A 378 -1.84 -10.48 -10.81
CA ASN A 378 -1.61 -10.77 -9.39
C ASN A 378 -1.60 -9.49 -8.55
N PRO A 379 -2.23 -9.49 -7.38
CA PRO A 379 -2.27 -8.33 -6.50
C PRO A 379 -0.87 -7.87 -6.09
N ILE A 380 -0.65 -6.56 -6.16
CA ILE A 380 0.56 -5.90 -5.66
C ILE A 380 0.23 -5.25 -4.34
N VAL A 381 0.91 -5.73 -3.29
CA VAL A 381 0.82 -5.21 -1.91
C VAL A 381 2.15 -4.54 -1.60
N PRO A 382 2.19 -3.22 -1.39
CA PRO A 382 3.42 -2.53 -1.00
C PRO A 382 3.88 -3.00 0.40
N GLU A 383 5.14 -2.77 0.72
CA GLU A 383 5.66 -3.00 2.08
C GLU A 383 5.18 -1.94 3.06
N THR A 384 4.87 -0.76 2.53
CA THR A 384 4.33 0.35 3.31
C THR A 384 2.88 0.08 3.72
N HIS A 385 2.52 0.55 4.89
CA HIS A 385 1.18 0.49 5.46
C HIS A 385 0.96 1.74 6.31
N THR A 386 -0.27 2.00 6.70
CA THR A 386 -0.54 3.06 7.67
C THR A 386 -0.63 2.46 9.07
N ASP A 387 0.09 3.06 10.01
CA ASP A 387 0.07 2.70 11.41
C ASP A 387 -0.63 3.80 12.22
N ASN A 388 -1.61 3.41 13.02
CA ASN A 388 -2.19 4.27 14.03
C ASN A 388 -2.08 3.56 15.37
N GLU A 389 -1.43 4.21 16.31
CA GLU A 389 -1.19 3.64 17.63
C GLU A 389 -2.35 3.96 18.56
N PHE A 390 -2.89 2.94 19.25
CA PHE A 390 -3.94 3.05 20.23
C PHE A 390 -3.46 2.55 21.58
N ARG A 391 -3.99 3.13 22.64
CA ARG A 391 -3.71 2.72 24.01
C ARG A 391 -4.95 2.84 24.87
N LYS A 392 -5.01 2.02 25.90
CA LYS A 392 -5.99 2.13 26.97
C LYS A 392 -5.52 3.13 28.02
N PHE A 393 -6.46 3.87 28.60
CA PHE A 393 -6.26 4.58 29.84
C PHE A 393 -7.49 4.47 30.72
N HIS A 394 -7.30 4.62 32.03
CA HIS A 394 -8.36 4.73 33.00
C HIS A 394 -8.01 5.74 34.09
N ILE A 395 -9.02 6.17 34.82
CA ILE A 395 -8.87 7.09 35.92
C ILE A 395 -8.86 6.27 37.21
N PHE A 396 -7.85 6.47 38.05
CA PHE A 396 -7.77 5.95 39.40
C PHE A 396 -8.11 7.07 40.40
N LYS A 397 -9.19 6.87 41.15
CA LYS A 397 -9.69 7.83 42.13
C LYS A 397 -9.35 7.40 43.54
N TYR A 398 -8.77 8.28 44.29
CA TYR A 398 -8.32 7.99 45.64
C TYR A 398 -8.54 9.14 46.61
N ASP A 399 -8.55 8.81 47.93
CA ASP A 399 -8.60 9.74 49.06
C ASP A 399 -7.25 10.47 49.19
N GLY A 400 -7.25 11.76 48.91
CA GLY A 400 -6.02 12.58 48.97
C GLY A 400 -5.41 12.69 50.34
N ALA A 401 -6.20 12.49 51.41
CA ALA A 401 -5.69 12.52 52.79
C ALA A 401 -4.90 11.23 53.14
N LYS A 402 -5.25 10.09 52.51
CA LYS A 402 -4.57 8.81 52.75
C LYS A 402 -3.42 8.56 51.75
N GLY A 403 -3.49 9.17 50.58
CA GLY A 403 -2.54 8.93 49.50
C GLY A 403 -2.88 7.72 48.65
N LYS A 404 -2.37 7.68 47.39
CA LYS A 404 -2.75 6.71 46.41
C LYS A 404 -2.31 5.26 46.68
N ASP A 405 -1.25 5.11 47.48
CA ASP A 405 -0.66 3.80 47.80
C ASP A 405 -1.34 3.10 49.00
N ASP A 406 -2.23 3.81 49.72
CA ASP A 406 -3.03 3.21 50.79
C ASP A 406 -4.17 2.34 50.20
N ALA A 407 -4.23 1.09 50.61
CA ALA A 407 -5.25 0.14 50.16
C ALA A 407 -6.71 0.60 50.45
N ASN A 408 -6.90 1.44 51.47
CA ASN A 408 -8.18 1.99 51.88
C ASN A 408 -8.44 3.41 51.30
N ALA A 409 -7.61 3.88 50.38
CA ALA A 409 -7.79 5.16 49.74
C ALA A 409 -8.69 5.10 48.50
N LYS A 410 -9.02 3.92 48.02
CA LYS A 410 -9.81 3.69 46.78
C LYS A 410 -11.22 4.27 46.89
N LEU A 411 -11.61 5.10 45.93
CA LEU A 411 -12.90 5.79 45.95
C LEU A 411 -13.82 5.31 44.80
N LYS A 412 -14.89 4.63 45.21
CA LYS A 412 -15.96 4.16 44.33
C LYS A 412 -16.96 5.29 44.04
N ASP A 413 -17.69 5.16 42.92
CA ASP A 413 -18.82 6.02 42.49
C ASP A 413 -18.45 7.48 42.12
N ALA A 414 -17.17 7.79 41.95
CA ALA A 414 -16.78 9.04 41.32
C ALA A 414 -17.11 9.00 39.82
N LYS A 415 -17.68 10.09 39.29
CA LYS A 415 -18.07 10.14 37.87
C LYS A 415 -17.21 11.11 37.09
N PHE A 416 -16.85 10.71 35.88
CA PHE A 416 -15.97 11.47 35.01
C PHE A 416 -16.51 11.58 33.58
N LYS A 417 -16.29 12.73 32.96
CA LYS A 417 -16.41 12.95 31.53
C LYS A 417 -15.04 13.32 30.94
N VAL A 418 -14.82 12.90 29.71
CA VAL A 418 -13.56 13.15 29.00
C VAL A 418 -13.86 13.92 27.73
N PHE A 419 -13.11 15.01 27.53
CA PHE A 419 -13.19 15.90 26.39
C PHE A 419 -11.87 15.85 25.64
N ALA A 420 -11.91 15.97 24.31
CA ALA A 420 -10.72 16.12 23.48
C ALA A 420 -11.04 16.93 22.22
N GLY A 421 -10.06 17.67 21.76
CA GLY A 421 -10.03 18.26 20.43
C GLY A 421 -9.31 17.35 19.44
N ALA A 422 -9.31 17.72 18.17
CA ALA A 422 -8.57 16.98 17.15
C ALA A 422 -7.05 17.13 17.37
N THR A 423 -6.33 16.06 17.20
CA THR A 423 -4.86 16.05 17.36
C THR A 423 -4.21 16.98 16.33
N GLY A 424 -3.41 17.91 16.81
CA GLY A 424 -2.69 18.88 15.96
C GLY A 424 -3.51 20.08 15.49
N ASP A 425 -4.77 20.19 15.90
CA ASP A 425 -5.60 21.37 15.69
C ASP A 425 -5.76 22.16 16.99
N THR A 426 -5.00 23.23 17.13
CA THR A 426 -5.02 24.09 18.33
C THR A 426 -6.37 24.76 18.58
N ASN A 427 -7.18 25.00 17.55
CA ASN A 427 -8.50 25.61 17.69
C ASN A 427 -9.50 24.63 18.30
N THR A 428 -9.56 23.38 17.81
CA THR A 428 -10.45 22.35 18.35
C THR A 428 -10.00 21.90 19.75
N ASP A 429 -8.70 21.88 20.01
CA ASP A 429 -8.14 21.58 21.34
C ASP A 429 -8.52 22.66 22.36
N SER A 430 -8.36 23.93 21.99
CA SER A 430 -8.79 25.07 22.82
C SER A 430 -10.30 25.09 23.08
N ALA A 431 -11.09 24.74 22.07
CA ALA A 431 -12.54 24.61 22.22
C ALA A 431 -12.93 23.46 23.16
N ALA A 432 -12.25 22.32 23.09
CA ALA A 432 -12.46 21.21 23.99
C ALA A 432 -12.12 21.55 25.45
N LEU A 433 -11.01 22.26 25.67
CA LEU A 433 -10.65 22.78 27.00
C LEU A 433 -11.71 23.74 27.55
N ALA A 434 -12.21 24.66 26.71
CA ALA A 434 -13.24 25.62 27.11
C ALA A 434 -14.57 24.92 27.50
N VAL A 435 -14.95 23.86 26.78
CA VAL A 435 -16.12 23.03 27.11
C VAL A 435 -15.88 22.26 28.40
N ALA A 436 -14.69 21.65 28.57
CA ALA A 436 -14.32 20.95 29.79
C ALA A 436 -14.36 21.89 31.01
N GLN A 437 -13.86 23.13 30.88
CA GLN A 437 -13.90 24.12 31.95
C GLN A 437 -15.33 24.49 32.36
N LYS A 438 -16.21 24.77 31.38
CA LYS A 438 -17.62 25.05 31.67
C LYS A 438 -18.31 23.86 32.35
N CYS A 439 -18.00 22.64 31.95
CA CYS A 439 -18.52 21.43 32.61
C CYS A 439 -17.96 21.24 34.02
N ALA A 440 -16.71 21.60 34.26
CA ALA A 440 -16.10 21.56 35.61
C ALA A 440 -16.75 22.58 36.53
N ASP A 441 -17.08 23.76 36.02
CA ASP A 441 -17.77 24.81 36.80
C ASP A 441 -19.21 24.41 37.15
N ASP A 442 -19.97 23.90 36.19
CA ASP A 442 -21.34 23.42 36.37
C ASP A 442 -21.59 22.10 35.65
N PRO A 443 -21.43 20.94 36.35
CA PRO A 443 -21.65 19.62 35.76
C PRO A 443 -23.15 19.30 35.50
N THR A 444 -24.08 20.12 36.02
CA THR A 444 -25.52 19.96 35.80
C THR A 444 -26.00 20.62 34.51
N ALA A 445 -25.22 21.52 33.96
CA ALA A 445 -25.51 22.20 32.68
C ALA A 445 -25.40 21.18 31.53
N GLN A 446 -26.55 20.63 31.11
CA GLN A 446 -26.60 19.55 30.12
C GLN A 446 -25.88 19.88 28.81
N ASP A 447 -25.98 21.13 28.35
CA ASP A 447 -25.34 21.58 27.10
C ASP A 447 -23.84 21.77 27.26
N ALA A 448 -23.38 22.25 28.42
CA ALA A 448 -21.95 22.47 28.71
C ALA A 448 -21.18 21.17 28.97
N CYS A 449 -21.86 20.14 29.50
CA CYS A 449 -21.27 18.83 29.81
C CYS A 449 -21.49 17.77 28.72
N LYS A 450 -21.99 18.17 27.56
CA LYS A 450 -22.23 17.26 26.46
C LYS A 450 -20.91 16.99 25.72
N THR A 451 -20.43 15.75 25.78
CA THR A 451 -19.25 15.35 24.99
C THR A 451 -19.70 14.98 23.58
N ALA A 452 -19.00 15.50 22.58
CA ALA A 452 -19.20 15.07 21.19
C ALA A 452 -18.49 13.74 20.86
N LEU A 453 -17.73 13.19 21.82
CA LEU A 453 -16.89 12.02 21.62
C LEU A 453 -17.70 10.73 21.77
N THR A 454 -17.79 9.96 20.72
CA THR A 454 -18.34 8.61 20.73
C THR A 454 -17.43 7.69 21.56
N GLY A 455 -18.01 6.89 22.46
CA GLY A 455 -17.24 5.98 23.34
C GLY A 455 -16.59 6.61 24.59
N PHE A 456 -16.69 7.94 24.75
CA PHE A 456 -16.14 8.68 25.91
C PHE A 456 -17.23 9.26 26.82
N GLY A 457 -18.37 8.60 26.87
CA GLY A 457 -19.46 8.97 27.77
C GLY A 457 -19.06 8.94 29.24
N GLU A 458 -19.94 9.42 30.14
CA GLU A 458 -19.70 9.43 31.58
C GLU A 458 -19.39 8.02 32.10
N LYS A 459 -18.29 7.86 32.82
CA LYS A 459 -17.88 6.62 33.48
C LYS A 459 -17.71 6.82 34.97
N SER A 460 -18.06 5.79 35.74
CA SER A 460 -17.94 5.79 37.21
C SER A 460 -16.81 4.87 37.67
N THR A 461 -16.16 5.22 38.78
CA THR A 461 -15.18 4.35 39.41
C THR A 461 -15.87 3.18 40.13
N ASP A 462 -15.21 2.02 40.09
CA ASP A 462 -15.62 0.78 40.77
C ASP A 462 -15.10 0.72 42.22
N VAL A 463 -15.25 -0.43 42.86
CA VAL A 463 -14.76 -0.70 44.24
C VAL A 463 -13.23 -0.59 44.37
N ASN A 464 -12.50 -0.67 43.28
CA ASN A 464 -11.06 -0.49 43.23
C ASN A 464 -10.66 0.97 42.97
N GLY A 465 -11.63 1.87 42.90
CA GLY A 465 -11.40 3.28 42.56
C GLY A 465 -11.08 3.54 41.08
N VAL A 466 -11.36 2.57 40.18
CA VAL A 466 -10.94 2.62 38.79
C VAL A 466 -12.15 2.74 37.85
N THR A 467 -12.09 3.63 36.85
CA THR A 467 -13.10 3.67 35.79
C THR A 467 -12.90 2.51 34.82
N PRO A 468 -13.94 2.08 34.07
CA PRO A 468 -13.74 1.27 32.88
C PRO A 468 -12.74 1.93 31.93
N ASP A 469 -11.97 1.10 31.19
CA ASP A 469 -10.97 1.59 30.24
C ASP A 469 -11.58 2.48 29.15
N TYR A 470 -10.87 3.53 28.79
CA TYR A 470 -11.02 4.26 27.56
C TYR A 470 -9.97 3.76 26.56
N VAL A 471 -10.33 3.70 25.28
CA VAL A 471 -9.40 3.33 24.20
C VAL A 471 -9.27 4.50 23.25
N ALA A 472 -8.09 5.03 23.10
CA ALA A 472 -7.84 6.24 22.34
C ALA A 472 -6.54 6.16 21.53
N LYS A 473 -6.41 7.07 20.59
CA LYS A 473 -5.21 7.27 19.80
C LYS A 473 -4.09 7.83 20.69
N VAL A 474 -2.89 7.29 20.53
CA VAL A 474 -1.68 7.82 21.17
C VAL A 474 -1.35 9.21 20.63
N GLY A 475 -0.81 10.06 21.50
CA GLY A 475 -0.54 11.47 21.23
C GLY A 475 -1.75 12.38 21.38
N GLN A 476 -2.95 11.82 21.63
CA GLN A 476 -4.15 12.61 21.89
C GLN A 476 -4.10 13.23 23.28
N LYS A 477 -4.44 14.51 23.36
CA LYS A 477 -4.63 15.24 24.61
C LYS A 477 -6.10 15.15 25.04
N PHE A 478 -6.31 14.93 26.33
CA PHE A 478 -7.62 14.81 26.96
C PHE A 478 -7.76 15.81 28.10
N TYR A 479 -8.99 16.27 28.29
CA TYR A 479 -9.43 17.11 29.40
C TYR A 479 -10.45 16.34 30.20
N ILE A 480 -10.08 15.92 31.40
CA ILE A 480 -10.90 15.07 32.28
C ILE A 480 -11.55 15.93 33.32
N VAL A 481 -12.86 15.80 33.49
CA VAL A 481 -13.69 16.53 34.44
C VAL A 481 -14.38 15.55 35.36
N GLU A 482 -14.28 15.76 36.66
CA GLU A 482 -15.10 15.07 37.64
C GLU A 482 -16.50 15.69 37.66
N THR A 483 -17.53 14.92 37.27
CA THR A 483 -18.92 15.38 37.25
C THR A 483 -19.64 15.13 38.57
N ALA A 484 -19.21 14.09 39.31
CA ALA A 484 -19.71 13.80 40.65
C ALA A 484 -18.61 13.19 41.52
N ALA A 485 -18.46 13.70 42.73
CA ALA A 485 -17.60 13.10 43.73
C ALA A 485 -18.31 11.96 44.47
N PRO A 486 -17.55 10.99 45.04
CA PRO A 486 -18.10 10.02 45.97
C PRO A 486 -18.72 10.69 47.20
N ASN A 487 -19.66 10.00 47.83
CA ASN A 487 -20.26 10.52 49.06
C ASN A 487 -19.19 10.76 50.13
N GLY A 488 -19.25 11.91 50.81
CA GLY A 488 -18.29 12.34 51.82
C GLY A 488 -17.01 12.99 51.26
N TYR A 489 -16.96 13.29 49.98
CA TYR A 489 -15.84 13.97 49.30
C TYR A 489 -16.28 15.21 48.54
N ALA A 490 -15.41 16.22 48.51
CA ALA A 490 -15.61 17.39 47.70
C ALA A 490 -15.32 17.12 46.23
N ARG A 491 -16.22 17.53 45.34
CA ARG A 491 -15.99 17.43 43.87
C ARG A 491 -14.86 18.36 43.47
N SER A 492 -13.95 17.85 42.65
CA SER A 492 -12.92 18.68 42.04
C SER A 492 -13.51 19.51 40.88
N THR A 493 -13.29 20.82 40.88
CA THR A 493 -13.59 21.69 39.75
C THR A 493 -12.40 21.86 38.81
N LYS A 494 -11.31 21.16 39.08
CA LYS A 494 -10.11 21.17 38.23
C LYS A 494 -10.36 20.38 36.96
N VAL A 495 -9.98 20.93 35.81
CA VAL A 495 -9.80 20.19 34.58
C VAL A 495 -8.41 19.52 34.58
N TYR A 496 -8.37 18.22 34.45
CA TYR A 496 -7.11 17.46 34.40
C TYR A 496 -6.71 17.25 32.93
N GLU A 497 -5.58 17.83 32.56
CA GLU A 497 -5.01 17.69 31.23
C GLU A 497 -4.08 16.47 31.20
N VAL A 498 -4.30 15.55 30.25
CA VAL A 498 -3.56 14.31 30.09
C VAL A 498 -3.27 14.08 28.62
N THR A 499 -2.01 13.81 28.28
CA THR A 499 -1.63 13.31 26.95
C THR A 499 -1.48 11.80 27.00
N LEU A 500 -2.10 11.08 26.09
CA LEU A 500 -1.94 9.64 25.98
C LEU A 500 -0.61 9.33 25.30
N GLU A 501 0.32 8.81 26.08
CA GLU A 501 1.67 8.51 25.59
C GLU A 501 1.74 7.11 24.97
N SER A 502 2.74 6.88 24.11
CA SER A 502 3.05 5.54 23.61
C SER A 502 3.40 4.61 24.78
N ALA A 503 2.97 3.35 24.69
CA ALA A 503 3.26 2.37 25.73
C ALA A 503 4.77 2.07 25.76
N ALA A 504 5.43 2.35 26.88
CA ALA A 504 6.68 1.67 27.18
C ALA A 504 6.41 0.15 27.20
N LYS A 505 7.38 -0.66 26.76
CA LYS A 505 7.24 -2.13 26.81
C LYS A 505 6.67 -2.55 28.16
N ASN A 506 5.49 -3.21 28.13
CA ASN A 506 4.74 -3.77 29.28
C ASN A 506 3.73 -2.86 30.01
N ALA A 507 3.46 -1.64 29.59
CA ALA A 507 2.42 -0.79 30.19
C ALA A 507 1.21 -0.67 29.23
N ALA A 508 0.33 -1.67 29.24
CA ALA A 508 -0.85 -1.71 28.34
C ALA A 508 -1.85 -0.57 28.63
N VAL A 509 -1.91 -0.07 29.88
CA VAL A 509 -2.89 0.92 30.31
C VAL A 509 -2.16 2.11 30.95
N GLN A 510 -2.56 3.34 30.59
CA GLN A 510 -2.09 4.56 31.26
C GLN A 510 -3.06 4.89 32.39
N VAL A 511 -2.54 5.01 33.60
CA VAL A 511 -3.33 5.37 34.78
C VAL A 511 -3.28 6.87 34.99
N VAL A 512 -4.45 7.48 35.20
CA VAL A 512 -4.59 8.89 35.55
C VAL A 512 -5.03 9.00 36.99
N ASP A 513 -4.10 9.37 37.86
CA ASP A 513 -4.32 9.49 39.32
C ASP A 513 -5.04 10.79 39.66
N ILE A 514 -6.23 10.73 40.26
CA ILE A 514 -7.02 11.89 40.70
C ILE A 514 -7.43 11.73 42.16
N ALA A 515 -6.96 12.66 43.01
CA ALA A 515 -7.32 12.70 44.40
C ALA A 515 -8.62 13.48 44.67
N ASN A 516 -9.39 13.07 45.69
CA ASN A 516 -10.43 13.90 46.28
C ASN A 516 -10.11 14.25 47.70
N VAL A 517 -10.68 15.37 48.13
CA VAL A 517 -10.57 15.91 49.49
C VAL A 517 -11.81 15.44 50.27
N PRO A 518 -11.64 14.73 51.40
CA PRO A 518 -12.77 14.37 52.25
C PRO A 518 -13.47 15.60 52.79
N THR A 519 -14.81 15.56 52.87
CA THR A 519 -15.61 16.59 53.51
C THR A 519 -15.66 16.38 55.03
N LYS A 520 -16.14 17.37 55.75
CA LYS A 520 -16.20 17.34 57.22
C LYS A 520 -16.97 16.14 57.79
N ASP A 521 -17.96 15.61 57.04
CA ASP A 521 -18.82 14.51 57.49
C ASP A 521 -18.17 13.13 57.35
N ASN A 522 -17.07 13.03 56.63
CA ASN A 522 -16.38 11.75 56.32
C ASN A 522 -15.02 11.60 57.07
N GLY A 523 -14.87 12.27 58.20
CA GLY A 523 -13.64 12.28 58.95
C GLY A 523 -12.81 13.54 58.72
N SER A 524 -12.69 14.30 59.72
CA SER A 524 -12.06 15.61 59.65
C SER A 524 -10.59 15.50 59.25
N TRP A 525 -10.30 15.97 58.07
CA TRP A 525 -8.93 16.27 57.68
C TRP A 525 -8.39 17.52 58.46
N PHE A 526 -9.27 18.39 58.89
CA PHE A 526 -8.94 19.45 59.85
C PHE A 526 -9.65 19.17 61.17
N ASN A 527 -9.01 18.47 62.08
CA ASN A 527 -9.29 18.64 63.49
C ASN A 527 -8.80 20.04 63.84
N LEU A 528 -9.67 21.03 63.69
CA LEU A 528 -9.37 22.33 64.27
C LEU A 528 -9.20 22.09 65.78
N PRO A 529 -8.00 22.39 66.35
CA PRO A 529 -7.83 22.34 67.80
C PRO A 529 -8.88 23.25 68.39
N LYS A 530 -9.68 22.73 69.33
CA LYS A 530 -10.73 23.50 69.99
C LYS A 530 -10.18 24.71 70.83
N THR A 531 -8.87 24.87 70.84
CA THR A 531 -8.25 25.99 71.56
C THR A 531 -6.91 26.37 70.88
N GLY A 532 -6.76 27.63 70.51
CA GLY A 532 -5.53 28.37 70.50
C GLY A 532 -4.54 28.19 69.35
N ALA A 533 -3.31 28.35 69.61
CA ALA A 533 -2.19 28.68 68.75
C ALA A 533 -1.85 27.75 67.59
N ALA A 534 -2.21 26.44 67.61
CA ALA A 534 -1.85 25.51 66.51
C ALA A 534 -2.63 25.75 65.19
N GLY A 535 -3.88 26.22 65.28
CA GLY A 535 -4.67 26.59 64.10
C GLY A 535 -4.11 27.79 63.34
N VAL A 536 -3.60 28.79 64.15
CA VAL A 536 -3.01 29.98 63.53
C VAL A 536 -1.72 29.65 62.79
N ILE A 537 -0.94 28.66 63.25
CA ILE A 537 0.30 28.22 62.58
C ILE A 537 0.02 27.55 61.26
N ILE A 538 -1.03 26.73 61.19
CA ILE A 538 -1.41 26.05 59.95
C ILE A 538 -1.92 27.05 58.89
N PHE A 539 -2.74 28.02 59.32
CA PHE A 539 -3.19 29.09 58.43
C PHE A 539 -2.07 30.03 58.03
N ALA A 540 -1.11 30.30 58.94
CA ALA A 540 0.07 31.08 58.62
C ALA A 540 0.99 30.37 57.64
N LEU A 541 1.18 29.04 57.77
CA LEU A 541 1.95 28.22 56.81
C LEU A 541 1.26 28.15 55.48
N ALA A 542 -0.05 27.92 55.42
CA ALA A 542 -0.82 27.94 54.19
C ALA A 542 -0.78 29.32 53.50
N GLY A 543 -0.91 30.40 54.32
CA GLY A 543 -0.77 31.76 53.83
C GLY A 543 0.63 32.08 53.31
N MET A 544 1.68 31.61 53.98
CA MET A 544 3.06 31.77 53.52
C MET A 544 3.33 30.98 52.23
N CYS A 545 2.76 29.77 52.06
CA CYS A 545 2.85 29.01 50.81
C CYS A 545 2.17 29.75 49.65
N LEU A 546 1.00 30.34 49.87
CA LEU A 546 0.31 31.14 48.86
C LEU A 546 1.08 32.41 48.50
N VAL A 547 1.67 33.10 49.51
CA VAL A 547 2.54 34.26 49.28
C VAL A 547 3.81 33.86 48.52
N ALA A 548 4.43 32.72 48.88
CA ALA A 548 5.60 32.21 48.17
C ALA A 548 5.30 31.85 46.70
N VAL A 549 4.16 31.22 46.45
CA VAL A 549 3.70 30.93 45.08
C VAL A 549 3.39 32.22 44.32
N GLY A 550 2.71 33.18 44.96
CA GLY A 550 2.44 34.50 44.40
C GLY A 550 3.73 35.27 44.07
N MET A 551 4.71 35.24 45.00
CA MET A 551 6.01 35.85 44.77
C MET A 551 6.82 35.17 43.67
N PHE A 552 6.75 33.85 43.59
CA PHE A 552 7.39 33.09 42.53
C PHE A 552 6.79 33.41 41.15
N ILE A 553 5.47 33.52 41.07
CA ILE A 553 4.77 33.91 39.83
C ILE A 553 5.13 35.37 39.47
N PHE A 554 5.16 36.27 40.47
CA PHE A 554 5.52 37.66 40.25
C PHE A 554 6.97 37.82 39.77
N LEU A 555 7.93 37.12 40.40
CA LEU A 555 9.34 37.15 39.99
C LEU A 555 9.55 36.53 38.60
N ARG A 556 8.81 35.47 38.29
CA ARG A 556 8.84 34.85 36.97
C ARG A 556 8.27 35.76 35.87
N ASN A 557 7.21 36.49 36.20
CA ASN A 557 6.62 37.45 35.23
C ASN A 557 7.55 38.65 35.04
N ARG A 558 8.14 39.16 36.12
CA ARG A 558 9.12 40.27 36.08
C ARG A 558 10.35 39.90 35.23
N LYS A 559 10.84 38.66 35.37
CA LYS A 559 11.97 38.19 34.56
C LYS A 559 11.62 38.10 33.06
N LYS A 560 10.37 37.77 32.74
CA LYS A 560 9.87 37.80 31.35
C LYS A 560 9.75 39.21 30.78
N ASP A 561 9.32 40.17 31.63
CA ASP A 561 9.22 41.57 31.23
C ASP A 561 10.60 42.21 31.03
N GLU A 562 11.60 41.83 31.85
CA GLU A 562 13.00 42.25 31.68
C GLU A 562 13.67 41.65 30.44
N GLU A 563 13.34 40.40 30.07
CA GLU A 563 13.80 39.75 28.84
C GLU A 563 13.13 40.34 27.57
N GLN A 564 11.92 40.90 27.70
CA GLN A 564 11.23 41.57 26.58
C GLN A 564 11.67 43.04 26.41
N GLN A 565 12.29 43.66 27.39
CA GLN A 565 12.87 45.01 27.28
C GLN A 565 14.34 45.00 26.84
N ALA A 566 14.97 43.83 26.78
CA ALA A 566 16.37 43.67 26.39
C ALA A 566 16.54 43.11 24.95
N ALA A 567 15.42 42.86 24.23
CA ALA A 567 15.35 42.48 22.82
C ALA A 567 14.74 43.64 22.00
#